data_1cc0d052d8bc7c563d75ad4303d251bf
#
_entry.id   1cc0d052d8bc7c563d75ad4303d251bf
#
_cell.length_a   1.000
_cell.length_b   1.000
_cell.length_c   1.000
_cell.angle_alpha   90.00
_cell.angle_beta   90.00
_cell.angle_gamma   90.00
#
_symmetry.space_group_name_H-M   'P 1'
#
loop_
_entity.id
_entity.type
_entity.pdbx_description
1 polymer ?
#
loop_
_entity_poly.entity_id
_entity_poly.type
_entity_poly.pdbx_seq_one_letter_code
_entity_poly.pdbx_strand_id
1 'polypeptide(L)'
;TLSSSSAASDVYKRQGLSRADRELAATVASRYNGCEYCASVHQARCVQEGGDREIVDRLLDEGIDADLGSKEWDLIRRAAVALTETPFAFDAALCADLRAAGFDDQSILDLIYASSFFNWANRLMLTLGQPDVPKRFR
;
A
#
# COMPACT_ATOMS: atom_id res chain seq x y z
N THR A 1 41.04 12.92 9.23
CA THR A 1 39.88 12.85 10.11
C THR A 1 38.63 12.54 9.30
N LEU A 2 38.14 11.34 9.49
CA LEU A 2 37.04 10.73 8.79
C LEU A 2 35.70 11.29 9.30
N SER A 3 35.13 12.28 8.60
CA SER A 3 33.71 12.65 8.74
C SER A 3 32.95 12.21 7.51
N SER A 4 32.89 10.90 7.26
CA SER A 4 32.34 10.38 6.02
C SER A 4 31.18 9.40 6.20
N SER A 5 30.51 9.37 7.33
CA SER A 5 29.47 8.33 7.49
C SER A 5 28.02 8.83 7.58
N SER A 6 27.76 10.10 7.86
CA SER A 6 26.38 10.57 7.94
C SER A 6 25.72 10.79 6.56
N ALA A 7 26.45 11.37 5.61
CA ALA A 7 25.93 11.61 4.26
C ALA A 7 25.74 10.31 3.46
N ALA A 8 26.69 9.36 3.58
CA ALA A 8 26.54 8.04 2.96
C ALA A 8 25.41 7.22 3.64
N SER A 9 25.27 7.34 4.95
CA SER A 9 24.16 6.74 5.70
C SER A 9 22.79 7.35 5.31
N ASP A 10 22.74 8.65 5.01
CA ASP A 10 21.51 9.31 4.56
C ASP A 10 21.14 8.95 3.12
N VAL A 11 22.13 8.71 2.25
CA VAL A 11 21.90 8.22 0.88
C VAL A 11 21.41 6.76 0.88
N TYR A 12 21.78 5.95 1.86
CA TYR A 12 21.23 4.60 2.07
C TYR A 12 19.89 4.60 2.84
N LYS A 13 19.48 5.73 3.41
CA LYS A 13 18.17 5.88 4.04
C LYS A 13 17.09 6.05 2.99
N ARG A 14 16.56 4.91 2.59
CA ARG A 14 15.24 4.74 1.98
C ARG A 14 14.97 5.58 0.73
N GLN A 15 15.52 5.16 -0.36
CA GLN A 15 14.86 5.37 -1.64
C GLN A 15 13.70 4.36 -1.71
N GLY A 16 12.50 4.87 -2.00
CA GLY A 16 11.31 4.06 -2.14
C GLY A 16 10.40 3.99 -0.90
N LEU A 17 9.27 3.33 -1.06
CA LEU A 17 8.29 3.14 -0.01
C LEU A 17 8.79 2.20 1.10
N SER A 18 8.39 2.49 2.33
CA SER A 18 8.57 1.57 3.44
C SER A 18 7.84 0.25 3.17
N ARG A 19 8.21 -0.81 3.89
CA ARG A 19 7.50 -2.08 3.77
C ARG A 19 6.05 -1.94 4.23
N ALA A 20 5.78 -1.20 5.32
CA ALA A 20 4.42 -0.94 5.78
C ALA A 20 3.56 -0.25 4.71
N ASP A 21 4.10 0.75 4.02
CA ASP A 21 3.37 1.48 2.98
C ASP A 21 3.04 0.60 1.76
N ARG A 22 3.96 -0.30 1.38
CA ARG A 22 3.70 -1.28 0.30
C ARG A 22 2.64 -2.30 0.71
N GLU A 23 2.66 -2.74 1.96
CA GLU A 23 1.63 -3.64 2.51
C GLU A 23 0.28 -2.93 2.64
N LEU A 24 0.27 -1.63 2.94
CA LEU A 24 -0.95 -0.80 2.91
C LEU A 24 -1.54 -0.76 1.49
N ALA A 25 -0.73 -0.47 0.47
CA ALA A 25 -1.18 -0.45 -0.92
C ALA A 25 -1.76 -1.81 -1.36
N ALA A 26 -1.09 -2.90 -0.96
CA ALA A 26 -1.56 -4.27 -1.19
C ALA A 26 -2.91 -4.55 -0.49
N THR A 27 -3.08 -4.06 0.74
CA THR A 27 -4.34 -4.19 1.50
C THR A 27 -5.47 -3.44 0.80
N VAL A 28 -5.22 -2.20 0.37
CA VAL A 28 -6.21 -1.39 -0.36
C VAL A 28 -6.65 -2.06 -1.65
N ALA A 29 -5.71 -2.47 -2.50
CA ALA A 29 -6.02 -3.16 -3.75
C ALA A 29 -6.81 -4.45 -3.50
N SER A 30 -6.43 -5.22 -2.48
CA SER A 30 -7.10 -6.47 -2.12
C SER A 30 -8.51 -6.24 -1.56
N ARG A 31 -8.69 -5.18 -0.75
CA ARG A 31 -10.00 -4.80 -0.22
C ARG A 31 -10.94 -4.32 -1.34
N TYR A 32 -10.41 -3.53 -2.29
CA TYR A 32 -11.15 -3.08 -3.47
C TYR A 32 -11.61 -4.26 -4.33
N ASN A 33 -10.72 -5.20 -4.61
CA ASN A 33 -11.02 -6.37 -5.44
C ASN A 33 -11.86 -7.45 -4.73
N GLY A 34 -12.12 -7.32 -3.44
CA GLY A 34 -12.92 -8.28 -2.67
C GLY A 34 -12.16 -9.57 -2.31
N CYS A 35 -10.82 -9.57 -2.34
CA CYS A 35 -10.02 -10.69 -1.86
C CYS A 35 -9.79 -10.58 -0.34
N GLU A 36 -10.72 -11.11 0.47
CA GLU A 36 -10.66 -11.03 1.93
C GLU A 36 -9.39 -11.67 2.50
N TYR A 37 -8.97 -12.81 1.95
CA TYR A 37 -7.72 -13.47 2.34
C TYR A 37 -6.52 -12.54 2.14
N CYS A 38 -6.37 -11.97 0.93
CA CYS A 38 -5.26 -11.09 0.62
C CYS A 38 -5.29 -9.84 1.52
N ALA A 39 -6.46 -9.21 1.66
CA ALA A 39 -6.61 -8.02 2.48
C ALA A 39 -6.20 -8.28 3.93
N SER A 40 -6.66 -9.38 4.56
CA SER A 40 -6.33 -9.71 5.95
C SER A 40 -4.84 -10.06 6.15
N VAL A 41 -4.23 -10.77 5.20
CA VAL A 41 -2.80 -11.10 5.26
C VAL A 41 -1.94 -9.85 5.18
N HIS A 42 -2.24 -8.94 4.24
CA HIS A 42 -1.43 -7.74 4.02
C HIS A 42 -1.69 -6.67 5.09
N GLN A 43 -2.91 -6.58 5.62
CA GLN A 43 -3.21 -5.82 6.83
C GLN A 43 -2.32 -6.26 8.00
N ALA A 44 -2.27 -7.55 8.29
CA ALA A 44 -1.44 -8.07 9.38
C ALA A 44 0.06 -7.80 9.15
N ARG A 45 0.53 -7.91 7.91
CA ARG A 45 1.92 -7.58 7.55
C ARG A 45 2.20 -6.09 7.69
N CYS A 46 1.29 -5.21 7.27
CA CYS A 46 1.41 -3.77 7.45
C CYS A 46 1.66 -3.43 8.93
N VAL A 47 0.88 -4.01 9.83
CA VAL A 47 1.04 -3.84 11.28
C VAL A 47 2.37 -4.40 11.78
N GLN A 48 2.80 -5.58 11.30
CA GLN A 48 4.10 -6.17 11.66
C GLN A 48 5.28 -5.29 11.24
N GLU A 49 5.14 -4.56 10.15
CA GLU A 49 6.18 -3.64 9.62
C GLU A 49 6.09 -2.22 10.21
N GLY A 50 5.28 -2.03 11.24
CA GLY A 50 5.17 -0.78 12.00
C GLY A 50 3.99 0.10 11.62
N GLY A 51 3.06 -0.38 10.81
CA GLY A 51 1.79 0.31 10.54
C GLY A 51 0.89 0.36 11.78
N ASP A 52 0.12 1.44 11.91
CA ASP A 52 -0.84 1.59 13.00
C ASP A 52 -2.01 0.63 12.83
N ARG A 53 -2.20 -0.27 13.82
CA ARG A 53 -3.23 -1.30 13.79
C ARG A 53 -4.63 -0.73 13.65
N GLU A 54 -4.97 0.29 14.46
CA GLU A 54 -6.33 0.84 14.47
C GLU A 54 -6.70 1.46 13.13
N ILE A 55 -5.72 2.09 12.49
CA ILE A 55 -5.91 2.70 11.16
C ILE A 55 -6.08 1.63 10.09
N VAL A 56 -5.25 0.58 10.10
CA VAL A 56 -5.34 -0.47 9.07
C VAL A 56 -6.57 -1.36 9.28
N ASP A 57 -6.97 -1.62 10.52
CA ASP A 57 -8.20 -2.34 10.84
C ASP A 57 -9.42 -1.57 10.33
N ARG A 58 -9.43 -0.24 10.46
CA ARG A 58 -10.48 0.63 9.92
C ARG A 58 -10.67 0.48 8.41
N LEU A 59 -9.55 0.36 7.66
CA LEU A 59 -9.61 0.09 6.22
C LEU A 59 -10.33 -1.22 5.89
N LEU A 60 -10.19 -2.26 6.71
CA LEU A 60 -10.90 -3.52 6.52
C LEU A 60 -12.40 -3.38 6.87
N ASP A 61 -12.72 -2.71 7.97
CA ASP A 61 -14.06 -2.59 8.50
C ASP A 61 -14.93 -1.61 7.70
N GLU A 62 -14.40 -0.41 7.42
CA GLU A 62 -15.13 0.67 6.75
C GLU A 62 -14.97 0.64 5.22
N GLY A 63 -13.94 -0.05 4.71
CA GLY A 63 -13.68 -0.18 3.27
C GLY A 63 -12.70 0.86 2.74
N ILE A 64 -12.65 0.94 1.40
CA ILE A 64 -11.67 1.76 0.68
C ILE A 64 -11.83 3.26 0.85
N ASP A 65 -12.96 3.72 1.37
CA ASP A 65 -13.25 5.13 1.64
C ASP A 65 -12.90 5.55 3.08
N ALA A 66 -12.36 4.63 3.88
CA ALA A 66 -11.95 4.89 5.25
C ALA A 66 -10.97 6.06 5.33
N ASP A 67 -11.19 6.95 6.30
CA ASP A 67 -10.22 8.00 6.64
C ASP A 67 -9.06 7.37 7.43
N LEU A 68 -7.87 7.39 6.84
CA LEU A 68 -6.68 6.82 7.47
C LEU A 68 -5.97 7.80 8.43
N GLY A 69 -6.47 9.04 8.57
CA GLY A 69 -5.95 10.02 9.52
C GLY A 69 -4.51 10.49 9.25
N SER A 70 -3.95 10.10 8.11
CA SER A 70 -2.61 10.46 7.66
C SER A 70 -2.67 10.89 6.20
N LYS A 71 -2.20 12.10 5.91
CA LYS A 71 -2.17 12.61 4.53
C LYS A 71 -1.38 11.69 3.59
N GLU A 72 -0.27 11.14 4.06
CA GLU A 72 0.56 10.22 3.26
C GLU A 72 -0.18 8.92 2.99
N TRP A 73 -0.80 8.32 4.00
CA TRP A 73 -1.55 7.08 3.87
C TRP A 73 -2.83 7.25 3.04
N ASP A 74 -3.50 8.41 3.16
CA ASP A 74 -4.64 8.73 2.29
C ASP A 74 -4.22 8.87 0.82
N LEU A 75 -3.03 9.40 0.54
CA LEU A 75 -2.49 9.46 -0.82
C LEU A 75 -2.14 8.07 -1.34
N ILE A 76 -1.53 7.20 -0.53
CA ILE A 76 -1.27 5.80 -0.90
C ILE A 76 -2.60 5.09 -1.20
N ARG A 77 -3.61 5.25 -0.34
CA ARG A 77 -4.95 4.68 -0.53
C ARG A 77 -5.58 5.17 -1.85
N ARG A 78 -5.63 6.47 -2.07
CA ARG A 78 -6.18 7.05 -3.32
C ARG A 78 -5.46 6.52 -4.56
N ALA A 79 -4.14 6.45 -4.51
CA ALA A 79 -3.34 5.96 -5.63
C ALA A 79 -3.57 4.45 -5.87
N ALA A 80 -3.62 3.64 -4.82
CA ALA A 80 -3.90 2.21 -4.94
C ALA A 80 -5.31 1.94 -5.48
N VAL A 81 -6.32 2.71 -5.06
CA VAL A 81 -7.69 2.66 -5.62
C VAL A 81 -7.65 3.03 -7.10
N ALA A 82 -7.06 4.17 -7.47
CA ALA A 82 -7.01 4.64 -8.85
C ALA A 82 -6.28 3.66 -9.80
N LEU A 83 -5.25 2.94 -9.29
CA LEU A 83 -4.54 1.89 -10.04
C LEU A 83 -5.35 0.58 -10.13
N THR A 84 -6.36 0.41 -9.28
CA THR A 84 -7.19 -0.81 -9.23
C THR A 84 -8.45 -0.68 -10.08
N GLU A 85 -8.95 0.52 -10.26
CA GLU A 85 -10.12 0.81 -11.08
C GLU A 85 -9.96 0.34 -12.53
N THR A 86 -11.07 0.06 -13.20
CA THR A 86 -11.10 -0.33 -14.61
C THR A 86 -12.15 0.50 -15.36
N PRO A 87 -11.73 1.38 -16.28
CA PRO A 87 -10.34 1.71 -16.62
C PRO A 87 -9.61 2.36 -15.45
N PHE A 88 -8.26 2.21 -15.40
CA PHE A 88 -7.47 2.79 -14.32
C PHE A 88 -7.58 4.32 -14.31
N ALA A 89 -7.57 4.90 -13.10
CA ALA A 89 -7.78 6.34 -12.90
C ALA A 89 -6.53 7.08 -12.34
N PHE A 90 -5.38 6.42 -12.28
CA PHE A 90 -4.13 7.05 -11.86
C PHE A 90 -3.64 8.01 -12.95
N ASP A 91 -3.66 9.30 -12.65
CA ASP A 91 -3.35 10.36 -13.59
C ASP A 91 -2.16 11.24 -13.16
N ALA A 92 -1.81 12.21 -14.02
CA ALA A 92 -0.72 13.14 -13.77
C ALA A 92 -0.97 14.04 -12.55
N ALA A 93 -2.23 14.36 -12.23
CA ALA A 93 -2.59 15.17 -11.09
C ALA A 93 -2.31 14.42 -9.79
N LEU A 94 -2.72 13.16 -9.69
CA LEU A 94 -2.44 12.32 -8.52
C LEU A 94 -0.93 12.07 -8.35
N CYS A 95 -0.19 11.91 -9.46
CA CYS A 95 1.26 11.81 -9.44
C CYS A 95 1.91 13.09 -8.89
N ALA A 96 1.39 14.27 -9.28
CA ALA A 96 1.85 15.56 -8.77
C ALA A 96 1.55 15.72 -7.26
N ASP A 97 0.37 15.28 -6.79
CA ASP A 97 0.00 15.28 -5.37
C ASP A 97 0.98 14.44 -4.53
N LEU A 98 1.33 13.24 -5.03
CA LEU A 98 2.30 12.36 -4.39
C LEU A 98 3.67 13.05 -4.27
N ARG A 99 4.17 13.64 -5.36
CA ARG A 99 5.44 14.38 -5.35
C ARG A 99 5.42 15.57 -4.39
N ALA A 100 4.33 16.32 -4.37
CA ALA A 100 4.15 17.45 -3.46
C ALA A 100 4.14 17.02 -1.98
N ALA A 101 3.73 15.79 -1.69
CA ALA A 101 3.78 15.19 -0.35
C ALA A 101 5.15 14.56 -0.01
N GLY A 102 6.14 14.63 -0.94
CA GLY A 102 7.50 14.16 -0.69
C GLY A 102 7.81 12.75 -1.17
N PHE A 103 6.90 12.10 -1.91
CA PHE A 103 7.18 10.81 -2.54
C PHE A 103 8.17 11.00 -3.68
N ASP A 104 9.31 10.33 -3.63
CA ASP A 104 10.27 10.30 -4.74
C ASP A 104 9.80 9.35 -5.86
N ASP A 105 10.49 9.38 -6.98
CA ASP A 105 10.12 8.56 -8.14
C ASP A 105 10.15 7.05 -7.82
N GLN A 106 11.08 6.62 -6.96
CA GLN A 106 11.15 5.22 -6.52
C GLN A 106 9.93 4.86 -5.67
N SER A 107 9.51 5.73 -4.75
CA SER A 107 8.32 5.54 -3.93
C SER A 107 7.05 5.41 -4.78
N ILE A 108 6.93 6.26 -5.81
CA ILE A 108 5.79 6.20 -6.74
C ILE A 108 5.82 4.90 -7.55
N LEU A 109 6.98 4.46 -8.01
CA LEU A 109 7.14 3.17 -8.70
C LEU A 109 6.81 1.99 -7.79
N ASP A 110 7.27 1.99 -6.54
CA ASP A 110 6.96 0.95 -5.57
C ASP A 110 5.45 0.84 -5.30
N LEU A 111 4.77 2.00 -5.23
CA LEU A 111 3.31 2.06 -5.08
C LEU A 111 2.59 1.46 -6.29
N ILE A 112 3.03 1.82 -7.50
CA ILE A 112 2.49 1.27 -8.75
C ILE A 112 2.70 -0.24 -8.80
N TYR A 113 3.91 -0.73 -8.49
CA TYR A 113 4.20 -2.16 -8.50
C TYR A 113 3.39 -2.92 -7.46
N ALA A 114 3.31 -2.44 -6.22
CA ALA A 114 2.54 -3.10 -5.17
C ALA A 114 1.06 -3.21 -5.56
N SER A 115 0.44 -2.12 -6.00
CA SER A 115 -0.96 -2.10 -6.39
C SER A 115 -1.23 -2.99 -7.61
N SER A 116 -0.40 -2.90 -8.65
CA SER A 116 -0.56 -3.69 -9.88
C SER A 116 -0.35 -5.18 -9.64
N PHE A 117 0.64 -5.56 -8.84
CA PHE A 117 0.88 -6.95 -8.46
C PHE A 117 -0.34 -7.55 -7.74
N PHE A 118 -0.93 -6.80 -6.79
CA PHE A 118 -2.10 -7.30 -6.07
C PHE A 118 -3.37 -7.28 -6.91
N ASN A 119 -3.48 -6.41 -7.89
CA ASN A 119 -4.53 -6.53 -8.90
C ASN A 119 -4.45 -7.85 -9.66
N TRP A 120 -3.26 -8.25 -10.07
CA TRP A 120 -3.04 -9.54 -10.70
C TRP A 120 -3.29 -10.70 -9.73
N ALA A 121 -2.68 -10.67 -8.53
CA ALA A 121 -2.77 -11.74 -7.55
C ALA A 121 -4.20 -11.97 -7.06
N ASN A 122 -4.95 -10.90 -6.78
CA ASN A 122 -6.34 -11.01 -6.34
C ASN A 122 -7.22 -11.66 -7.41
N ARG A 123 -7.08 -11.24 -8.68
CA ARG A 123 -7.85 -11.82 -9.79
C ARG A 123 -7.52 -13.28 -9.99
N LEU A 124 -6.24 -13.65 -9.91
CA LEU A 124 -5.82 -15.06 -9.99
C LEU A 124 -6.45 -15.87 -8.85
N MET A 125 -6.32 -15.41 -7.61
CA MET A 125 -6.83 -16.15 -6.45
C MET A 125 -8.35 -16.29 -6.47
N LEU A 126 -9.08 -15.21 -6.75
CA LEU A 126 -10.55 -15.25 -6.81
C LEU A 126 -11.09 -16.09 -7.96
N THR A 127 -10.33 -16.21 -9.06
CA THR A 127 -10.68 -17.10 -10.17
C THR A 127 -10.53 -18.58 -9.79
N LEU A 128 -9.55 -18.91 -8.96
CA LEU A 128 -9.29 -20.28 -8.51
C LEU A 128 -10.19 -20.73 -7.35
N GLY A 129 -10.84 -19.81 -6.66
CA GLY A 129 -11.75 -20.05 -5.55
C GLY A 129 -11.72 -18.96 -4.49
N GLN A 130 -12.36 -19.23 -3.35
CA GLN A 130 -12.30 -18.36 -2.17
C GLN A 130 -11.30 -18.93 -1.17
N PRO A 131 -10.12 -18.30 -1.00
CA PRO A 131 -9.14 -18.76 -0.04
C PRO A 131 -9.64 -18.54 1.40
N ASP A 132 -9.40 -19.51 2.26
CA ASP A 132 -9.70 -19.37 3.69
C ASP A 132 -8.76 -18.38 4.36
N VAL A 133 -9.34 -17.46 5.13
CA VAL A 133 -8.55 -16.56 5.98
C VAL A 133 -7.95 -17.36 7.13
N PRO A 134 -6.62 -17.43 7.27
CA PRO A 134 -5.99 -18.15 8.36
C PRO A 134 -6.47 -17.65 9.73
N LYS A 135 -6.67 -18.56 10.70
CA LYS A 135 -7.17 -18.22 12.05
C LYS A 135 -6.36 -17.11 12.74
N ARG A 136 -5.06 -17.03 12.45
CA ARG A 136 -4.16 -15.98 12.98
C ARG A 136 -4.43 -14.57 12.46
N PHE A 137 -5.28 -14.43 11.44
CA PHE A 137 -5.66 -13.15 10.83
C PHE A 137 -7.16 -12.84 10.96
N ARG A 138 -7.87 -13.67 11.74
CA ARG A 138 -9.30 -13.46 12.06
C ARG A 138 -9.46 -12.69 13.35
#